data_d30603af26f84cceb94abc4f8f1c8484
#
_entry.id   d30603af26f84cceb94abc4f8f1c8484
#
_cell.length_a   1.000
_cell.length_b   1.000
_cell.length_c   1.000
_cell.angle_alpha   90.00
_cell.angle_beta   90.00
_cell.angle_gamma   90.00
#
_symmetry.space_group_name_H-M   'P 1'
#
loop_
_entity.id
_entity.type
_entity.pdbx_description
1 polymer ?
#
loop_
_entity_poly.entity_id
_entity_poly.type
_entity_poly.pdbx_seq_one_letter_code
_entity_poly.pdbx_strand_id
1 'polypeptide(L)'
;MRTCLVGSEMCIRDSFDEAARLGVGFCLGYAELTPDGHRYNTYVLVDKTGAIVGKYRKVHIPGHADDEPHRPFQHLERRYFEESPDGFEVVNAFGGIVGMAICNDRRWPETYRVLGLQGVELVLIGYNTPMHYAPDPDQNPLQSFHNNLVMASGAYQNGTWVVGVAKGGIEEGVESLSHSQIIAPSGQVVAQATVSGDVLISARCDLDLCRHYKETLFNFDVYRRPEAYRIITEQKGVAPPSG
;
A
#
# COMPACT_ATOMS: atom_id res chain seq x y z
N MET A 1 25.13 -6.11 3.60
CA MET A 1 24.43 -4.82 3.44
C MET A 1 23.95 -4.38 4.82
N ARG A 2 24.49 -3.28 5.35
CA ARG A 2 23.96 -2.68 6.60
C ARG A 2 22.91 -1.65 6.18
N THR A 3 21.67 -2.07 6.11
CA THR A 3 20.54 -1.16 6.00
C THR A 3 20.28 -0.62 7.40
N CYS A 4 20.32 0.69 7.60
CA CYS A 4 19.99 1.30 8.88
C CYS A 4 18.47 1.22 9.05
N LEU A 5 18.00 0.28 9.83
CA LEU A 5 16.61 0.20 10.26
C LEU A 5 16.44 1.13 11.48
N VAL A 6 15.44 2.00 11.45
CA VAL A 6 15.06 2.80 12.61
C VAL A 6 14.39 1.88 13.62
N GLY A 7 15.14 1.49 14.63
CA GLY A 7 14.78 0.52 15.65
C GLY A 7 16.06 -0.18 16.11
N SER A 8 16.11 -0.72 17.31
CA SER A 8 17.30 -1.48 17.69
C SER A 8 17.43 -2.68 16.75
N GLU A 9 18.60 -2.88 16.13
CA GLU A 9 18.87 -4.03 15.25
C GLU A 9 18.44 -5.35 15.89
N MET A 10 18.44 -5.42 17.21
CA MET A 10 18.04 -6.56 18.02
C MET A 10 16.54 -6.87 17.91
N CYS A 11 15.65 -5.87 18.07
CA CYS A 11 14.20 -6.09 18.00
C CYS A 11 13.72 -6.51 16.62
N ILE A 12 14.40 -6.08 15.57
CA ILE A 12 14.07 -6.43 14.20
C ILE A 12 14.50 -7.85 13.89
N ARG A 13 15.72 -8.24 14.28
CA ARG A 13 16.21 -9.62 14.15
C ARG A 13 15.31 -10.60 14.90
N ASP A 14 14.91 -10.26 16.13
CA ASP A 14 13.99 -11.08 16.93
C ASP A 14 12.68 -11.34 16.19
N SER A 15 12.14 -10.34 15.45
CA SER A 15 10.92 -10.52 14.67
C SER A 15 11.11 -11.47 13.48
N PHE A 16 12.24 -11.44 12.81
CA PHE A 16 12.57 -12.36 11.71
C PHE A 16 12.76 -13.78 12.22
N ASP A 17 13.51 -13.94 13.32
CA ASP A 17 13.76 -15.24 13.95
C ASP A 17 12.44 -15.85 14.48
N GLU A 18 11.59 -15.04 15.09
CA GLU A 18 10.28 -15.48 15.59
C GLU A 18 9.33 -15.88 14.44
N ALA A 19 9.31 -15.09 13.35
CA ALA A 19 8.54 -15.44 12.16
C ALA A 19 8.98 -16.79 11.57
N ALA A 20 10.29 -17.00 11.47
CA ALA A 20 10.85 -18.27 11.02
C ALA A 20 10.48 -19.43 11.96
N ARG A 21 10.59 -19.22 13.29
CA ARG A 21 10.21 -20.21 14.31
C ARG A 21 8.73 -20.60 14.23
N LEU A 22 7.86 -19.62 13.96
CA LEU A 22 6.41 -19.82 13.84
C LEU A 22 5.97 -20.31 12.45
N GLY A 23 6.86 -20.25 11.45
CA GLY A 23 6.54 -20.55 10.06
C GLY A 23 5.54 -19.53 9.43
N VAL A 24 5.60 -18.27 9.85
CA VAL A 24 4.70 -17.18 9.44
C VAL A 24 5.50 -16.13 8.67
N GLY A 25 5.01 -15.71 7.50
CA GLY A 25 5.55 -14.56 6.79
C GLY A 25 4.93 -13.26 7.28
N PHE A 26 5.62 -12.13 7.05
CA PHE A 26 5.12 -10.81 7.42
C PHE A 26 5.65 -9.71 6.49
N CYS A 27 5.03 -8.54 6.57
CA CYS A 27 5.54 -7.32 5.95
C CYS A 27 6.04 -6.35 7.01
N LEU A 28 7.14 -5.65 6.71
CA LEU A 28 7.71 -4.64 7.58
C LEU A 28 7.98 -3.35 6.79
N GLY A 29 7.38 -2.23 7.23
CA GLY A 29 7.70 -0.89 6.74
C GLY A 29 8.84 -0.25 7.53
N TYR A 30 9.76 0.43 6.84
CA TYR A 30 10.88 1.11 7.48
C TYR A 30 11.40 2.29 6.65
N ALA A 31 12.12 3.20 7.30
CA ALA A 31 12.87 4.26 6.63
C ALA A 31 14.21 3.68 6.15
N GLU A 32 14.38 3.58 4.84
CA GLU A 32 15.60 3.10 4.21
C GLU A 32 16.57 4.24 3.98
N LEU A 33 17.84 4.04 4.38
CA LEU A 33 18.97 4.84 3.96
C LEU A 33 19.88 3.95 3.12
N THR A 34 20.04 4.29 1.85
CA THR A 34 20.92 3.54 0.95
C THR A 34 22.40 3.90 1.18
N PRO A 35 23.36 3.05 0.78
CA PRO A 35 24.77 3.34 0.94
C PRO A 35 25.26 4.62 0.23
N ASP A 36 24.58 5.02 -0.84
CA ASP A 36 24.83 6.23 -1.62
C ASP A 36 24.03 7.45 -1.13
N GLY A 37 23.28 7.32 -0.02
CA GLY A 37 22.69 8.42 0.72
C GLY A 37 21.24 8.72 0.38
N HIS A 38 20.59 7.97 -0.51
CA HIS A 38 19.17 8.11 -0.81
C HIS A 38 18.28 7.62 0.34
N ARG A 39 17.11 8.22 0.49
CA ARG A 39 16.17 7.92 1.56
C ARG A 39 14.81 7.53 0.99
N TYR A 40 14.34 6.32 1.33
CA TYR A 40 13.07 5.81 0.84
C TYR A 40 12.16 5.35 1.99
N ASN A 41 10.87 5.51 1.79
CA ASN A 41 9.86 4.82 2.58
C ASN A 41 9.70 3.42 1.97
N THR A 42 10.15 2.40 2.69
CA THR A 42 10.37 1.06 2.14
C THR A 42 9.54 0.01 2.89
N TYR A 43 9.09 -1.00 2.16
CA TYR A 43 8.35 -2.14 2.64
C TYR A 43 9.04 -3.42 2.19
N VAL A 44 9.26 -4.36 3.10
CA VAL A 44 9.80 -5.68 2.77
C VAL A 44 8.79 -6.76 3.06
N LEU A 45 8.80 -7.80 2.22
CA LEU A 45 8.06 -9.03 2.42
C LEU A 45 9.03 -10.11 2.90
N VAL A 46 8.74 -10.68 4.05
CA VAL A 46 9.52 -11.75 4.68
C VAL A 46 8.70 -13.03 4.61
N ASP A 47 9.30 -14.09 4.13
CA ASP A 47 8.63 -15.38 4.05
C ASP A 47 8.68 -16.17 5.38
N LYS A 48 8.04 -17.34 5.39
CA LYS A 48 7.97 -18.24 6.54
C LYS A 48 9.32 -18.81 7.02
N THR A 49 10.41 -18.58 6.28
CA THR A 49 11.76 -18.96 6.67
C THR A 49 12.56 -17.81 7.27
N GLY A 50 11.97 -16.61 7.35
CA GLY A 50 12.63 -15.40 7.78
C GLY A 50 13.44 -14.71 6.66
N ALA A 51 13.34 -15.18 5.42
CA ALA A 51 14.03 -14.57 4.29
C ALA A 51 13.23 -13.40 3.70
N ILE A 52 13.92 -12.31 3.35
CA ILE A 52 13.32 -11.22 2.57
C ILE A 52 13.17 -11.69 1.13
N VAL A 53 11.93 -11.83 0.66
CA VAL A 53 11.59 -12.30 -0.68
C VAL A 53 11.08 -11.19 -1.59
N GLY A 54 10.77 -10.01 -1.05
CA GLY A 54 10.36 -8.84 -1.81
C GLY A 54 10.73 -7.54 -1.10
N LYS A 55 10.98 -6.49 -1.89
CA LYS A 55 11.20 -5.13 -1.39
C LYS A 55 10.48 -4.15 -2.32
N TYR A 56 9.79 -3.20 -1.72
CA TYR A 56 9.09 -2.13 -2.41
C TYR A 56 9.46 -0.78 -1.79
N ARG A 57 9.79 0.20 -2.62
CA ARG A 57 9.99 1.59 -2.24
C ARG A 57 8.82 2.42 -2.73
N LYS A 58 8.27 3.26 -1.87
CA LYS A 58 7.07 4.06 -2.15
C LYS A 58 7.23 4.96 -3.36
N VAL A 59 6.27 4.89 -4.28
CA VAL A 59 6.25 5.69 -5.52
C VAL A 59 5.54 7.03 -5.29
N HIS A 60 4.37 7.03 -4.65
CA HIS A 60 3.57 8.26 -4.47
C HIS A 60 3.77 8.86 -3.09
N ILE A 61 4.76 9.76 -2.97
CA ILE A 61 5.05 10.46 -1.72
C ILE A 61 4.07 11.62 -1.54
N PRO A 62 3.18 11.59 -0.52
CA PRO A 62 2.25 12.68 -0.22
C PRO A 62 2.89 13.78 0.65
N GLY A 63 2.08 14.76 1.01
CA GLY A 63 2.48 15.80 1.97
C GLY A 63 3.36 16.88 1.35
N HIS A 64 4.15 17.53 2.20
CA HIS A 64 4.97 18.69 1.87
C HIS A 64 6.41 18.53 2.40
N ALA A 65 7.32 19.37 1.92
CA ALA A 65 8.73 19.35 2.31
C ALA A 65 9.05 20.46 3.34
N ASP A 66 8.47 21.64 3.16
CA ASP A 66 8.72 22.80 4.00
C ASP A 66 7.84 22.75 5.26
N ASP A 67 8.36 23.30 6.36
CA ASP A 67 7.60 23.44 7.58
C ASP A 67 6.50 24.49 7.41
N GLU A 68 5.25 24.12 7.77
CA GLU A 68 4.07 24.97 7.71
C GLU A 68 3.47 25.13 9.12
N PRO A 69 4.02 26.03 9.97
CA PRO A 69 3.67 26.12 11.40
C PRO A 69 2.20 26.41 11.68
N HIS A 70 1.46 26.95 10.70
CA HIS A 70 0.02 27.23 10.81
C HIS A 70 -0.85 25.97 10.72
N ARG A 71 -0.30 24.86 10.26
CA ARG A 71 -1.03 23.59 10.21
C ARG A 71 -1.11 22.94 11.58
N PRO A 72 -2.25 22.37 11.96
CA PRO A 72 -2.40 21.66 13.23
C PRO A 72 -1.53 20.40 13.30
N PHE A 73 -1.03 19.92 12.16
CA PHE A 73 -0.24 18.72 12.03
C PHE A 73 0.60 18.79 10.74
N GLN A 74 1.85 18.37 10.81
CA GLN A 74 2.81 18.39 9.70
C GLN A 74 2.85 17.03 9.01
N HIS A 75 2.63 17.01 7.70
CA HIS A 75 2.81 15.80 6.88
C HIS A 75 4.06 15.94 6.00
N LEU A 76 5.23 15.83 6.63
CA LEU A 76 6.53 16.15 6.04
C LEU A 76 7.17 14.98 5.26
N GLU A 77 6.40 14.08 4.69
CA GLU A 77 6.93 12.87 4.04
C GLU A 77 7.86 13.23 2.87
N ARG A 78 7.54 14.27 2.09
CA ARG A 78 8.40 14.79 1.00
C ARG A 78 9.71 15.41 1.48
N ARG A 79 9.84 15.73 2.76
CA ARG A 79 11.08 16.23 3.36
C ARG A 79 12.05 15.09 3.66
N TYR A 80 11.52 13.92 3.98
CA TYR A 80 12.32 12.80 4.48
C TYR A 80 12.62 11.76 3.42
N PHE A 81 11.74 11.60 2.42
CA PHE A 81 11.82 10.51 1.46
C PHE A 81 11.75 10.99 0.02
N GLU A 82 12.44 10.26 -0.84
CA GLU A 82 12.44 10.40 -2.28
C GLU A 82 11.40 9.47 -2.92
N GLU A 83 10.90 9.86 -4.10
CA GLU A 83 10.05 9.01 -4.93
C GLU A 83 10.87 7.83 -5.47
N SER A 84 10.35 6.62 -5.39
CA SER A 84 11.04 5.43 -5.90
C SER A 84 11.23 5.49 -7.42
N PRO A 85 12.42 5.20 -7.93
CA PRO A 85 12.65 5.03 -9.36
C PRO A 85 12.25 3.63 -9.86
N ASP A 86 12.02 2.68 -8.94
CA ASP A 86 11.89 1.24 -9.26
C ASP A 86 10.47 0.88 -9.77
N GLY A 87 9.46 1.74 -9.48
CA GLY A 87 8.06 1.49 -9.83
C GLY A 87 7.40 0.42 -8.95
N PHE A 88 6.46 -0.32 -9.54
CA PHE A 88 5.70 -1.38 -8.87
C PHE A 88 6.09 -2.75 -9.41
N GLU A 89 6.48 -3.65 -8.52
CA GLU A 89 6.87 -5.02 -8.84
C GLU A 89 6.06 -6.03 -8.04
N VAL A 90 5.94 -7.24 -8.57
CA VAL A 90 5.34 -8.38 -7.90
C VAL A 90 6.39 -9.44 -7.64
N VAL A 91 6.14 -10.26 -6.63
CA VAL A 91 7.02 -11.38 -6.25
C VAL A 91 6.19 -12.67 -6.07
N ASN A 92 6.79 -13.82 -6.36
CA ASN A 92 6.19 -15.11 -6.03
C ASN A 92 6.43 -15.41 -4.55
N ALA A 93 5.36 -15.42 -3.75
CA ALA A 93 5.41 -15.72 -2.32
C ALA A 93 4.10 -16.37 -1.86
N PHE A 94 4.16 -17.19 -0.81
CA PHE A 94 3.00 -17.83 -0.19
C PHE A 94 2.09 -18.63 -1.14
N GLY A 95 2.67 -19.14 -2.23
CA GLY A 95 1.94 -19.92 -3.24
C GLY A 95 1.18 -19.10 -4.26
N GLY A 96 1.43 -17.79 -4.35
CA GLY A 96 0.81 -16.89 -5.33
C GLY A 96 1.70 -15.72 -5.71
N ILE A 97 1.13 -14.77 -6.46
CA ILE A 97 1.78 -13.55 -6.92
C ILE A 97 1.37 -12.40 -6.01
N VAL A 98 2.34 -11.86 -5.27
CA VAL A 98 2.12 -10.83 -4.24
C VAL A 98 2.70 -9.50 -4.69
N GLY A 99 1.92 -8.42 -4.55
CA GLY A 99 2.35 -7.05 -4.74
C GLY A 99 2.31 -6.27 -3.43
N MET A 100 3.09 -5.20 -3.34
CA MET A 100 3.16 -4.33 -2.19
C MET A 100 2.89 -2.88 -2.58
N ALA A 101 2.29 -2.12 -1.66
CA ALA A 101 2.08 -0.68 -1.78
C ALA A 101 2.11 -0.01 -0.40
N ILE A 102 2.39 1.29 -0.35
CA ILE A 102 2.47 2.03 0.91
C ILE A 102 1.53 3.23 0.90
N CYS A 103 0.61 3.25 1.85
CA CYS A 103 -0.20 4.42 2.21
C CYS A 103 -0.86 5.11 1.00
N ASN A 104 -0.29 6.23 0.54
CA ASN A 104 -0.83 7.04 -0.56
C ASN A 104 -0.94 6.29 -1.88
N ASP A 105 -0.10 5.29 -2.14
CA ASP A 105 -0.15 4.48 -3.36
C ASP A 105 -1.55 3.88 -3.59
N ARG A 106 -2.26 3.48 -2.51
CA ARG A 106 -3.59 2.88 -2.61
C ARG A 106 -4.65 3.81 -3.20
N ARG A 107 -4.39 5.13 -3.22
CA ARG A 107 -5.33 6.14 -3.76
C ARG A 107 -5.27 6.26 -5.28
N TRP A 108 -4.23 5.73 -5.91
CA TRP A 108 -3.96 5.82 -7.34
C TRP A 108 -4.37 4.54 -8.05
N PRO A 109 -5.32 4.59 -9.00
CA PRO A 109 -5.76 3.39 -9.72
C PRO A 109 -4.63 2.75 -10.53
N GLU A 110 -3.63 3.53 -10.94
CA GLU A 110 -2.44 3.05 -11.65
C GLU A 110 -1.65 2.04 -10.81
N THR A 111 -1.55 2.22 -9.50
CA THR A 111 -0.89 1.26 -8.59
C THR A 111 -1.46 -0.14 -8.76
N TYR A 112 -2.77 -0.27 -8.66
CA TYR A 112 -3.43 -1.56 -8.80
C TYR A 112 -3.37 -2.09 -10.24
N ARG A 113 -3.47 -1.18 -11.22
CA ARG A 113 -3.44 -1.58 -12.63
C ARG A 113 -2.06 -2.10 -13.03
N VAL A 114 -0.97 -1.46 -12.62
CA VAL A 114 0.39 -1.91 -12.90
C VAL A 114 0.65 -3.26 -12.24
N LEU A 115 0.27 -3.45 -10.98
CA LEU A 115 0.34 -4.74 -10.30
C LEU A 115 -0.57 -5.79 -10.96
N GLY A 116 -1.78 -5.40 -11.35
CA GLY A 116 -2.76 -6.27 -12.03
C GLY A 116 -2.24 -6.81 -13.37
N LEU A 117 -1.56 -5.98 -14.15
CA LEU A 117 -0.93 -6.37 -15.41
C LEU A 117 0.26 -7.33 -15.23
N GLN A 118 0.85 -7.35 -14.04
CA GLN A 118 1.88 -8.33 -13.66
C GLN A 118 1.28 -9.61 -13.05
N GLY A 119 -0.06 -9.72 -13.03
CA GLY A 119 -0.75 -10.92 -12.59
C GLY A 119 -0.99 -11.02 -11.08
N VAL A 120 -0.83 -9.93 -10.31
CA VAL A 120 -0.98 -9.93 -8.84
C VAL A 120 -2.26 -10.62 -8.37
N GLU A 121 -2.14 -11.46 -7.34
CA GLU A 121 -3.26 -12.15 -6.70
C GLU A 121 -3.55 -11.61 -5.30
N LEU A 122 -2.52 -11.05 -4.64
CA LEU A 122 -2.63 -10.46 -3.31
C LEU A 122 -1.83 -9.16 -3.24
N VAL A 123 -2.48 -8.05 -2.91
CA VAL A 123 -1.83 -6.76 -2.67
C VAL A 123 -1.80 -6.47 -1.17
N LEU A 124 -0.61 -6.24 -0.63
CA LEU A 124 -0.38 -5.92 0.78
C LEU A 124 -0.07 -4.43 0.93
N ILE A 125 -0.84 -3.73 1.76
CA ILE A 125 -0.75 -2.27 1.91
C ILE A 125 -0.65 -1.90 3.38
N GLY A 126 0.45 -1.27 3.79
CA GLY A 126 0.58 -0.64 5.10
C GLY A 126 0.34 0.88 5.01
N TYR A 127 -0.41 1.45 5.96
CA TYR A 127 -0.64 2.90 5.97
C TYR A 127 -0.84 3.50 7.34
N ASN A 128 -0.30 4.71 7.48
CA ASN A 128 -0.45 5.58 8.64
C ASN A 128 -1.14 6.88 8.19
N THR A 129 -2.45 6.81 7.96
CA THR A 129 -3.22 7.94 7.45
C THR A 129 -3.89 8.66 8.62
N PRO A 130 -3.66 9.97 8.80
CA PRO A 130 -4.41 10.76 9.79
C PRO A 130 -5.87 10.94 9.35
N MET A 131 -6.78 11.02 10.33
CA MET A 131 -8.18 11.39 10.06
C MET A 131 -8.31 12.82 9.60
N HIS A 132 -7.43 13.71 10.08
CA HIS A 132 -7.43 15.11 9.68
C HIS A 132 -6.68 15.31 8.36
N TYR A 133 -7.38 15.88 7.37
CA TYR A 133 -6.79 16.28 6.08
C TYR A 133 -6.66 17.80 6.03
N ALA A 134 -5.50 18.31 6.43
CA ALA A 134 -5.27 19.76 6.59
C ALA A 134 -5.55 20.62 5.34
N PRO A 135 -5.26 20.15 4.09
CA PRO A 135 -5.56 20.94 2.89
C PRO A 135 -7.06 21.16 2.64
N ASP A 136 -7.92 20.23 3.13
CA ASP A 136 -9.37 20.30 2.96
C ASP A 136 -10.06 19.54 4.11
N PRO A 137 -10.31 20.21 5.25
CA PRO A 137 -10.92 19.59 6.44
C PRO A 137 -12.33 19.01 6.21
N ASP A 138 -13.05 19.47 5.19
CA ASP A 138 -14.38 18.93 4.84
C ASP A 138 -14.30 17.47 4.37
N GLN A 139 -13.10 17.01 3.98
CA GLN A 139 -12.85 15.60 3.64
C GLN A 139 -12.72 14.68 4.87
N ASN A 140 -12.55 15.21 6.08
CA ASN A 140 -12.34 14.39 7.27
C ASN A 140 -13.44 13.33 7.50
N PRO A 141 -14.75 13.66 7.42
CA PRO A 141 -15.81 12.67 7.56
C PRO A 141 -15.82 11.59 6.48
N LEU A 142 -15.19 11.85 5.34
CA LEU A 142 -15.16 10.96 4.19
C LEU A 142 -13.94 10.04 4.16
N GLN A 143 -12.96 10.21 5.05
CA GLN A 143 -11.70 9.47 5.02
C GLN A 143 -11.90 7.95 5.05
N SER A 144 -12.78 7.45 5.91
CA SER A 144 -13.10 6.01 6.01
C SER A 144 -13.79 5.49 4.74
N PHE A 145 -14.72 6.28 4.19
CA PHE A 145 -15.39 5.95 2.93
C PHE A 145 -14.39 5.90 1.77
N HIS A 146 -13.55 6.93 1.61
CA HIS A 146 -12.54 6.98 0.56
C HIS A 146 -11.52 5.84 0.68
N ASN A 147 -11.12 5.50 1.91
CA ASN A 147 -10.21 4.38 2.17
C ASN A 147 -10.78 3.05 1.66
N ASN A 148 -12.05 2.77 1.99
CA ASN A 148 -12.74 1.58 1.50
C ASN A 148 -12.90 1.62 -0.02
N LEU A 149 -13.39 2.74 -0.56
CA LEU A 149 -13.68 2.91 -1.98
C LEU A 149 -12.47 2.58 -2.86
N VAL A 150 -11.31 3.16 -2.56
CA VAL A 150 -10.12 2.97 -3.40
C VAL A 150 -9.57 1.55 -3.35
N MET A 151 -9.59 0.91 -2.18
CA MET A 151 -9.12 -0.47 -2.03
C MET A 151 -10.12 -1.48 -2.60
N ALA A 152 -11.42 -1.28 -2.39
CA ALA A 152 -12.47 -2.14 -2.95
C ALA A 152 -12.51 -2.05 -4.48
N SER A 153 -12.39 -0.84 -5.02
CA SER A 153 -12.29 -0.63 -6.48
C SER A 153 -11.03 -1.26 -7.05
N GLY A 154 -9.88 -1.07 -6.37
CA GLY A 154 -8.61 -1.68 -6.76
C GLY A 154 -8.67 -3.20 -6.79
N ALA A 155 -9.24 -3.82 -5.75
CA ALA A 155 -9.45 -5.26 -5.67
C ALA A 155 -10.31 -5.77 -6.82
N TYR A 156 -11.48 -5.19 -7.01
CA TYR A 156 -12.47 -5.61 -8.01
C TYR A 156 -11.96 -5.45 -9.44
N GLN A 157 -11.49 -4.25 -9.80
CA GLN A 157 -11.07 -3.94 -11.18
C GLN A 157 -9.82 -4.68 -11.64
N ASN A 158 -9.09 -5.33 -10.73
CA ASN A 158 -7.87 -6.09 -11.03
C ASN A 158 -7.98 -7.56 -10.62
N GLY A 159 -9.15 -7.98 -10.13
CA GLY A 159 -9.41 -9.36 -9.73
C GLY A 159 -8.38 -9.86 -8.71
N THR A 160 -8.12 -9.11 -7.65
CA THR A 160 -7.08 -9.40 -6.67
C THR A 160 -7.58 -9.24 -5.23
N TRP A 161 -7.01 -9.98 -4.29
CA TRP A 161 -7.17 -9.71 -2.87
C TRP A 161 -6.42 -8.45 -2.49
N VAL A 162 -6.97 -7.68 -1.56
CA VAL A 162 -6.29 -6.51 -0.98
C VAL A 162 -6.33 -6.61 0.53
N VAL A 163 -5.17 -6.54 1.17
CA VAL A 163 -5.02 -6.47 2.62
C VAL A 163 -4.46 -5.10 2.98
N GLY A 164 -5.29 -4.27 3.60
CA GLY A 164 -4.92 -2.95 4.07
C GLY A 164 -4.72 -2.95 5.59
N VAL A 165 -3.51 -2.66 6.05
CA VAL A 165 -3.15 -2.59 7.47
C VAL A 165 -2.98 -1.13 7.86
N ALA A 166 -3.90 -0.65 8.69
CA ALA A 166 -3.97 0.73 9.15
C ALA A 166 -3.36 0.88 10.54
N LYS A 167 -2.64 1.98 10.76
CA LYS A 167 -2.38 2.46 12.12
C LYS A 167 -3.69 2.93 12.75
N GLY A 168 -3.93 2.55 14.00
CA GLY A 168 -5.04 3.01 14.82
C GLY A 168 -4.59 3.87 15.99
N GLY A 169 -5.55 4.46 16.72
CA GLY A 169 -5.32 5.24 17.93
C GLY A 169 -4.94 6.71 17.67
N ILE A 170 -4.56 7.39 18.75
CA ILE A 170 -4.15 8.79 18.76
C ILE A 170 -2.67 8.87 19.10
N GLU A 171 -1.89 9.56 18.30
CA GLU A 171 -0.48 9.81 18.51
C GLU A 171 -0.21 11.32 18.39
N GLU A 172 0.41 11.90 19.42
CA GLU A 172 0.69 13.35 19.51
C GLU A 172 -0.54 14.25 19.22
N GLY A 173 -1.73 13.80 19.66
CA GLY A 173 -2.99 14.49 19.43
C GLY A 173 -3.63 14.29 18.06
N VAL A 174 -3.02 13.50 17.18
CA VAL A 174 -3.52 13.20 15.84
C VAL A 174 -4.15 11.80 15.83
N GLU A 175 -5.45 11.75 15.49
CA GLU A 175 -6.17 10.50 15.32
C GLU A 175 -5.81 9.85 13.99
N SER A 176 -5.49 8.55 14.02
CA SER A 176 -5.23 7.72 12.84
C SER A 176 -6.53 7.11 12.30
N LEU A 177 -6.57 6.89 11.00
CA LEU A 177 -7.75 6.37 10.28
C LEU A 177 -8.26 5.04 10.84
N SER A 178 -7.37 4.18 11.36
CA SER A 178 -7.76 2.81 11.75
C SER A 178 -8.34 2.01 10.56
N HIS A 179 -9.29 1.13 10.79
CA HIS A 179 -10.02 0.40 9.74
C HIS A 179 -9.13 -0.46 8.84
N SER A 180 -8.24 -1.29 9.43
CA SER A 180 -7.58 -2.37 8.69
C SER A 180 -8.65 -3.26 8.04
N GLN A 181 -8.41 -3.68 6.78
CA GLN A 181 -9.40 -4.41 5.98
C GLN A 181 -8.76 -5.52 5.17
N ILE A 182 -9.51 -6.62 4.98
CA ILE A 182 -9.23 -7.67 4.00
C ILE A 182 -10.37 -7.66 3.00
N ILE A 183 -10.05 -7.50 1.72
CA ILE A 183 -11.00 -7.29 0.64
C ILE A 183 -10.80 -8.37 -0.41
N ALA A 184 -11.90 -9.05 -0.77
CA ALA A 184 -11.90 -10.11 -1.78
C ALA A 184 -11.82 -9.54 -3.22
N PRO A 185 -11.49 -10.36 -4.23
CA PRO A 185 -11.51 -9.98 -5.64
C PRO A 185 -12.85 -9.44 -6.16
N SER A 186 -13.94 -9.70 -5.43
CA SER A 186 -15.27 -9.12 -5.68
C SER A 186 -15.39 -7.63 -5.27
N GLY A 187 -14.41 -7.08 -4.55
CA GLY A 187 -14.49 -5.78 -3.92
C GLY A 187 -15.19 -5.79 -2.54
N GLN A 188 -15.67 -6.95 -2.07
CA GLN A 188 -16.33 -7.07 -0.78
C GLN A 188 -15.30 -7.12 0.36
N VAL A 189 -15.56 -6.36 1.42
CA VAL A 189 -14.81 -6.44 2.67
C VAL A 189 -15.20 -7.73 3.39
N VAL A 190 -14.24 -8.63 3.58
CA VAL A 190 -14.46 -9.93 4.25
C VAL A 190 -14.03 -9.92 5.72
N ALA A 191 -13.14 -8.99 6.09
CA ALA A 191 -12.79 -8.73 7.47
C ALA A 191 -12.42 -7.25 7.63
N GLN A 192 -12.81 -6.64 8.75
CA GLN A 192 -12.52 -5.24 9.06
C GLN A 192 -12.29 -5.04 10.55
N ALA A 193 -11.29 -4.24 10.89
CA ALA A 193 -11.11 -3.72 12.25
C ALA A 193 -12.19 -2.67 12.56
N THR A 194 -12.89 -2.83 13.66
CA THR A 194 -13.98 -1.95 14.11
C THR A 194 -13.63 -1.12 15.34
N VAL A 195 -12.39 -1.26 15.82
CA VAL A 195 -11.87 -0.54 17.00
C VAL A 195 -10.62 0.25 16.61
N SER A 196 -10.35 1.32 17.36
CA SER A 196 -9.16 2.16 17.16
C SER A 196 -7.89 1.65 17.87
N GLY A 197 -8.02 0.67 18.75
CA GLY A 197 -6.89 0.03 19.44
C GLY A 197 -6.30 -1.14 18.67
N ASP A 198 -5.36 -1.82 19.30
CA ASP A 198 -4.73 -3.01 18.73
C ASP A 198 -5.75 -4.14 18.54
N VAL A 199 -5.84 -4.66 17.35
CA VAL A 199 -6.77 -5.73 16.99
C VAL A 199 -6.20 -6.63 15.91
N LEU A 200 -6.46 -7.92 16.03
CA LEU A 200 -6.16 -8.90 14.98
C LEU A 200 -7.43 -9.17 14.17
N ILE A 201 -7.33 -9.00 12.86
CA ILE A 201 -8.33 -9.47 11.90
C ILE A 201 -7.71 -10.58 11.04
N SER A 202 -8.51 -11.54 10.62
CA SER A 202 -8.05 -12.63 9.77
C SER A 202 -9.11 -13.06 8.76
N ALA A 203 -8.66 -13.54 7.60
CA ALA A 203 -9.48 -14.18 6.60
C ALA A 203 -8.67 -15.21 5.83
N ARG A 204 -9.35 -16.22 5.30
CA ARG A 204 -8.75 -17.13 4.32
C ARG A 204 -8.86 -16.48 2.93
N CYS A 205 -7.72 -16.15 2.33
CA CYS A 205 -7.64 -15.63 0.97
C CYS A 205 -7.41 -16.79 0.00
N ASP A 206 -8.47 -17.21 -0.67
CA ASP A 206 -8.40 -18.22 -1.74
C ASP A 206 -7.96 -17.49 -3.02
N LEU A 207 -6.70 -17.71 -3.44
CA LEU A 207 -6.12 -17.02 -4.59
C LEU A 207 -6.72 -17.49 -5.92
N ASP A 208 -7.30 -18.68 -5.99
CA ASP A 208 -7.99 -19.18 -7.19
C ASP A 208 -9.22 -18.33 -7.54
N LEU A 209 -9.82 -17.62 -6.58
CA LEU A 209 -10.90 -16.68 -6.86
C LEU A 209 -10.46 -15.53 -7.80
N CYS A 210 -9.19 -15.18 -7.80
CA CYS A 210 -8.65 -14.14 -8.69
C CYS A 210 -8.81 -14.52 -10.16
N ARG A 211 -8.62 -15.81 -10.49
CA ARG A 211 -8.71 -16.33 -11.85
C ARG A 211 -10.08 -16.06 -12.48
N HIS A 212 -11.15 -16.29 -11.72
CA HIS A 212 -12.51 -16.09 -12.24
C HIS A 212 -12.71 -14.67 -12.79
N TYR A 213 -12.29 -13.65 -12.05
CA TYR A 213 -12.41 -12.26 -12.47
C TYR A 213 -11.48 -11.91 -13.64
N LYS A 214 -10.25 -12.43 -13.63
CA LYS A 214 -9.24 -12.18 -14.68
C LYS A 214 -9.54 -12.88 -16.00
N GLU A 215 -10.21 -14.02 -15.97
CA GLU A 215 -10.57 -14.79 -17.15
C GLU A 215 -11.94 -14.40 -17.74
N THR A 216 -12.75 -13.66 -16.98
CA THR A 216 -14.10 -13.26 -17.40
C THR A 216 -14.23 -11.75 -17.54
N LEU A 217 -14.72 -11.06 -16.50
CA LEU A 217 -15.10 -9.66 -16.56
C LEU A 217 -13.92 -8.72 -16.81
N PHE A 218 -12.76 -9.03 -16.21
CA PHE A 218 -11.52 -8.25 -16.35
C PHE A 218 -10.44 -9.02 -17.11
N ASN A 219 -10.82 -9.68 -18.20
CA ASN A 219 -9.84 -10.29 -19.10
C ASN A 219 -9.12 -9.17 -19.87
N PHE A 220 -7.93 -8.82 -19.39
CA PHE A 220 -7.15 -7.72 -19.94
C PHE A 220 -6.69 -7.97 -21.38
N ASP A 221 -6.40 -9.22 -21.74
CA ASP A 221 -5.96 -9.59 -23.10
C ASP A 221 -7.07 -9.35 -24.11
N VAL A 222 -8.32 -9.52 -23.70
CA VAL A 222 -9.50 -9.39 -24.59
C VAL A 222 -10.03 -7.96 -24.62
N TYR A 223 -10.16 -7.31 -23.45
CA TYR A 223 -10.95 -6.09 -23.32
C TYR A 223 -10.11 -4.82 -23.17
N ARG A 224 -8.85 -4.93 -22.80
CA ARG A 224 -8.02 -3.75 -22.62
C ARG A 224 -7.62 -3.13 -23.96
N ARG A 225 -7.53 -1.79 -24.02
CA ARG A 225 -7.18 -1.01 -25.22
C ARG A 225 -6.02 -0.06 -24.91
N PRO A 226 -4.75 -0.57 -24.83
CA PRO A 226 -3.58 0.25 -24.45
C PRO A 226 -3.42 1.52 -25.29
N GLU A 227 -3.74 1.44 -26.58
CA GLU A 227 -3.67 2.56 -27.50
C GLU A 227 -4.57 3.75 -27.14
N ALA A 228 -5.64 3.51 -26.39
CA ALA A 228 -6.56 4.54 -25.89
C ALA A 228 -6.09 5.17 -24.57
N TYR A 229 -5.05 4.63 -23.95
CA TYR A 229 -4.61 5.01 -22.59
C TYR A 229 -3.27 5.78 -22.58
N ARG A 230 -2.76 6.21 -23.74
CA ARG A 230 -1.46 6.90 -23.83
C ARG A 230 -1.34 8.10 -22.90
N ILE A 231 -2.40 8.89 -22.80
CA ILE A 231 -2.45 10.08 -21.95
C ILE A 231 -2.10 9.79 -20.49
N ILE A 232 -2.37 8.58 -19.98
CA ILE A 232 -2.05 8.19 -18.60
C ILE A 232 -0.53 8.15 -18.36
N THR A 233 0.25 7.78 -19.38
CA THR A 233 1.72 7.66 -19.27
C THR A 233 2.47 8.86 -19.83
N GLU A 234 1.88 9.61 -20.74
CA GLU A 234 2.52 10.73 -21.44
C GLU A 234 2.28 12.08 -20.74
N GLN A 235 1.25 12.18 -19.88
CA GLN A 235 0.84 13.45 -19.27
C GLN A 235 0.82 13.37 -17.75
N LYS A 236 1.50 14.29 -17.07
CA LYS A 236 1.52 14.37 -15.60
C LYS A 236 0.39 15.23 -15.03
N GLY A 237 0.04 16.31 -15.67
CA GLY A 237 -0.96 17.29 -15.18
C GLY A 237 -2.19 17.36 -16.07
N VAL A 238 -3.16 18.19 -15.69
CA VAL A 238 -4.37 18.43 -16.48
C VAL A 238 -4.06 19.42 -17.60
N ALA A 239 -4.42 19.06 -18.84
CA ALA A 239 -4.36 19.94 -20.00
C ALA A 239 -5.76 20.01 -20.64
N PRO A 240 -6.61 20.99 -20.25
CA PRO A 240 -7.93 21.14 -20.83
C PRO A 240 -7.82 21.53 -22.31
N PRO A 241 -8.80 21.15 -23.15
CA PRO A 241 -8.80 21.60 -24.54
C PRO A 241 -8.83 23.14 -24.62
N SER A 242 -8.05 23.67 -25.55
CA SER A 242 -8.14 25.12 -25.89
C SER A 242 -9.52 25.39 -26.46
N GLY A 243 -10.25 26.35 -25.86
CA GLY A 243 -11.55 26.81 -26.34
C GLY A 243 -11.49 27.49 -27.70
#